data_144c2b745038fd2078b070437e4eefa5
#
_entry.id   144c2b745038fd2078b070437e4eefa5
#
_cell.length_a   1.000
_cell.length_b   1.000
_cell.length_c   1.000
_cell.angle_alpha   90.00
_cell.angle_beta   90.00
_cell.angle_gamma   90.00
#
_symmetry.space_group_name_H-M   'P 1'
#
loop_
_entity.id
_entity.type
_entity.pdbx_description
1 polymer ?
#
loop_
_entity_poly.entity_id
_entity_poly.type
_entity_poly.pdbx_seq_one_letter_code
_entity_poly.pdbx_strand_id
1 'polypeptide(L)'
;MTASTAPSGAHKQPWTFCAVSNPEIKAAIRKAAEEEEYKSYNGRMSDEWLEDLKPFGTDWHKDFLTISPWLIIVFKKAFDYDGGEKRKNYYVNESVGIAAGMLISAIHNAGLVTLTHTPSPMNFLQKILNRPDNERPFLLLPVGYPTDDAVVPVLQRKDEKEVIVYYK
;
A
#
# COMPACT_ATOMS: atom_id res chain seq x y z
N MET A 1 -9.87 10.62 7.10
CA MET A 1 -10.15 11.92 6.42
C MET A 1 -8.88 12.55 5.86
N THR A 2 -7.75 12.66 6.58
CA THR A 2 -6.51 13.33 6.08
C THR A 2 -6.09 12.91 4.67
N ALA A 3 -6.04 11.61 4.38
CA ALA A 3 -5.68 11.10 3.06
C ALA A 3 -6.59 11.62 1.92
N SER A 4 -7.88 11.78 2.19
CA SER A 4 -8.85 12.24 1.19
C SER A 4 -8.80 13.74 0.90
N THR A 5 -7.99 14.50 1.65
CA THR A 5 -7.75 15.93 1.39
C THR A 5 -6.55 16.15 0.44
N ALA A 6 -5.91 15.10 -0.02
CA ALA A 6 -4.82 15.18 -0.99
C ALA A 6 -5.27 15.90 -2.28
N PRO A 7 -4.37 16.66 -2.92
CA PRO A 7 -4.65 17.19 -4.25
C PRO A 7 -4.72 16.07 -5.29
N SER A 8 -5.51 16.28 -6.34
CA SER A 8 -5.63 15.31 -7.43
C SER A 8 -5.82 16.02 -8.78
N GLY A 9 -5.42 15.37 -9.86
CA GLY A 9 -5.58 15.87 -11.21
C GLY A 9 -7.04 16.22 -11.51
N ALA A 10 -7.30 17.47 -11.87
CA ALA A 10 -8.65 18.03 -12.10
C ALA A 10 -9.66 17.75 -10.95
N HIS A 11 -9.16 17.66 -9.72
CA HIS A 11 -9.94 17.34 -8.52
C HIS A 11 -10.76 16.03 -8.63
N LYS A 12 -10.24 15.06 -9.35
CA LYS A 12 -10.92 13.77 -9.62
C LYS A 12 -10.97 12.83 -8.41
N GLN A 13 -10.09 13.00 -7.43
CA GLN A 13 -10.04 12.17 -6.22
C GLN A 13 -10.11 10.66 -6.54
N PRO A 14 -9.18 10.14 -7.38
CA PRO A 14 -9.29 8.82 -7.99
C PRO A 14 -8.86 7.70 -7.05
N TRP A 15 -9.38 7.70 -5.84
CA TRP A 15 -9.04 6.73 -4.80
C TRP A 15 -10.26 6.18 -4.07
N THR A 16 -10.10 4.98 -3.52
CA THR A 16 -10.97 4.40 -2.50
C THR A 16 -10.08 3.78 -1.41
N PHE A 17 -10.40 4.04 -0.16
CA PHE A 17 -9.73 3.44 0.99
C PHE A 17 -10.67 2.41 1.62
N CYS A 18 -10.26 1.14 1.62
CA CYS A 18 -10.99 0.07 2.27
C CYS A 18 -10.32 -0.25 3.61
N ALA A 19 -11.01 -0.05 4.72
CA ALA A 19 -10.54 -0.42 6.05
C ALA A 19 -11.15 -1.77 6.43
N VAL A 20 -10.31 -2.76 6.72
CA VAL A 20 -10.68 -4.15 6.98
C VAL A 20 -10.22 -4.55 8.38
N SER A 21 -11.16 -4.88 9.25
CA SER A 21 -10.91 -5.46 10.59
C SER A 21 -11.47 -6.88 10.72
N ASN A 22 -12.33 -7.31 9.79
CA ASN A 22 -12.93 -8.64 9.81
C ASN A 22 -11.84 -9.73 9.71
N PRO A 23 -11.76 -10.66 10.69
CA PRO A 23 -10.69 -11.66 10.74
C PRO A 23 -10.73 -12.65 9.57
N GLU A 24 -11.91 -13.02 9.07
CA GLU A 24 -12.06 -13.94 7.95
C GLU A 24 -11.56 -13.31 6.65
N ILE A 25 -11.89 -12.04 6.41
CA ILE A 25 -11.41 -11.28 5.26
C ILE A 25 -9.89 -11.10 5.35
N LYS A 26 -9.34 -10.76 6.53
CA LYS A 26 -7.90 -10.65 6.74
C LYS A 26 -7.18 -11.98 6.48
N ALA A 27 -7.74 -13.10 6.93
CA ALA A 27 -7.19 -14.43 6.67
C ALA A 27 -7.20 -14.77 5.17
N ALA A 28 -8.27 -14.45 4.46
CA ALA A 28 -8.35 -14.64 3.01
C ALA A 28 -7.33 -13.76 2.27
N ILE A 29 -7.15 -12.50 2.68
CA ILE A 29 -6.13 -11.59 2.14
C ILE A 29 -4.73 -12.15 2.39
N ARG A 30 -4.42 -12.59 3.62
CA ARG A 30 -3.13 -13.18 3.97
C ARG A 30 -2.82 -14.38 3.11
N LYS A 31 -3.72 -15.35 3.02
CA LYS A 31 -3.53 -16.54 2.21
C LYS A 31 -3.19 -16.20 0.76
N ALA A 32 -3.97 -15.33 0.13
CA ALA A 32 -3.73 -14.95 -1.26
C ALA A 32 -2.42 -14.14 -1.43
N ALA A 33 -2.07 -13.28 -0.48
CA ALA A 33 -0.82 -12.54 -0.48
C ALA A 33 0.39 -13.47 -0.35
N GLU A 34 0.37 -14.41 0.59
CA GLU A 34 1.45 -15.39 0.79
C GLU A 34 1.63 -16.31 -0.43
N GLU A 35 0.55 -16.69 -1.12
CA GLU A 35 0.62 -17.43 -2.38
C GLU A 35 1.36 -16.66 -3.48
N GLU A 36 1.13 -15.36 -3.61
CA GLU A 36 1.84 -14.52 -4.59
C GLU A 36 3.27 -14.21 -4.16
N GLU A 37 3.51 -13.95 -2.88
CA GLU A 37 4.84 -13.74 -2.31
C GLU A 37 5.71 -15.00 -2.46
N TYR A 38 5.17 -16.19 -2.19
CA TYR A 38 5.89 -17.45 -2.40
C TYR A 38 6.40 -17.58 -3.83
N LYS A 39 5.55 -17.31 -4.83
CA LYS A 39 5.95 -17.33 -6.24
C LYS A 39 6.99 -16.24 -6.56
N SER A 40 6.93 -15.11 -5.89
CA SER A 40 7.87 -14.01 -6.08
C SER A 40 9.25 -14.37 -5.53
N TYR A 41 9.33 -14.85 -4.29
CA TYR A 41 10.58 -15.28 -3.67
C TYR A 41 11.21 -16.53 -4.34
N ASN A 42 10.39 -17.39 -4.95
CA ASN A 42 10.85 -18.64 -5.56
C ASN A 42 10.88 -18.60 -7.09
N GLY A 43 11.06 -17.44 -7.72
CA GLY A 43 11.33 -17.42 -9.14
C GLY A 43 10.94 -16.16 -9.93
N ARG A 44 10.23 -15.19 -9.34
CA ARG A 44 9.91 -13.92 -10.03
C ARG A 44 10.88 -12.79 -9.70
N MET A 45 11.43 -12.78 -8.49
CA MET A 45 12.43 -11.80 -8.06
C MET A 45 13.80 -12.18 -8.60
N SER A 46 14.58 -11.16 -9.02
CA SER A 46 15.99 -11.35 -9.34
C SER A 46 16.84 -11.58 -8.10
N ASP A 47 18.01 -12.19 -8.26
CA ASP A 47 18.97 -12.39 -7.16
C ASP A 47 19.35 -11.04 -6.50
N GLU A 48 19.52 -9.98 -7.29
CA GLU A 48 19.80 -8.64 -6.81
C GLU A 48 18.68 -8.11 -5.89
N TRP A 49 17.42 -8.30 -6.30
CA TRP A 49 16.28 -7.89 -5.47
C TRP A 49 16.20 -8.68 -4.16
N LEU A 50 16.46 -9.99 -4.21
CA LEU A 50 16.51 -10.82 -2.99
C LEU A 50 17.63 -10.40 -2.05
N GLU A 51 18.81 -10.00 -2.58
CA GLU A 51 19.90 -9.43 -1.79
C GLU A 51 19.47 -8.11 -1.11
N ASP A 52 18.80 -7.21 -1.85
CA ASP A 52 18.32 -5.93 -1.32
C ASP A 52 17.29 -6.10 -0.19
N LEU A 53 16.56 -7.22 -0.17
CA LEU A 53 15.58 -7.52 0.87
C LEU A 53 16.19 -8.12 2.16
N LYS A 54 17.39 -8.69 2.10
CA LYS A 54 18.03 -9.34 3.27
C LYS A 54 18.12 -8.45 4.51
N PRO A 55 18.50 -7.15 4.41
CA PRO A 55 18.57 -6.27 5.58
C PRO A 55 17.24 -6.05 6.29
N PHE A 56 16.11 -6.28 5.59
CA PHE A 56 14.78 -6.12 6.15
C PHE A 56 14.26 -7.36 6.88
N GLY A 57 14.96 -8.51 6.77
CA GLY A 57 14.56 -9.76 7.43
C GLY A 57 13.17 -10.24 7.01
N THR A 58 12.74 -9.94 5.77
CA THR A 58 11.41 -10.30 5.26
C THR A 58 11.47 -11.54 4.38
N ASP A 59 10.42 -12.32 4.42
CA ASP A 59 10.22 -13.51 3.58
C ASP A 59 8.79 -13.54 3.03
N TRP A 60 8.37 -14.67 2.46
CA TRP A 60 7.04 -14.81 1.89
C TRP A 60 5.91 -14.95 2.94
N HIS A 61 6.21 -15.22 4.22
CA HIS A 61 5.23 -15.26 5.29
C HIS A 61 4.82 -13.84 5.70
N LYS A 62 3.53 -13.61 5.86
CA LYS A 62 2.98 -12.27 6.12
C LYS A 62 2.01 -12.28 7.31
N ASP A 63 2.49 -12.80 8.44
CA ASP A 63 1.72 -12.92 9.69
C ASP A 63 1.06 -11.61 10.12
N PHE A 64 1.73 -10.50 9.87
CA PHE A 64 1.22 -9.16 10.19
C PHE A 64 -0.13 -8.84 9.54
N LEU A 65 -0.50 -9.51 8.43
CA LEU A 65 -1.80 -9.30 7.78
C LEU A 65 -2.97 -9.82 8.62
N THR A 66 -2.73 -10.75 9.52
CA THR A 66 -3.76 -11.23 10.46
C THR A 66 -3.58 -10.68 11.87
N ILE A 67 -2.34 -10.39 12.29
CA ILE A 67 -2.01 -9.83 13.60
C ILE A 67 -2.48 -8.37 13.71
N SER A 68 -2.21 -7.54 12.70
CA SER A 68 -2.61 -6.13 12.70
C SER A 68 -4.11 -5.99 12.90
N PRO A 69 -4.59 -5.11 13.80
CA PRO A 69 -6.03 -4.91 14.02
C PRO A 69 -6.75 -4.42 12.75
N TRP A 70 -6.10 -3.62 11.93
CA TRP A 70 -6.65 -3.09 10.69
C TRP A 70 -5.73 -3.30 9.50
N LEU A 71 -6.34 -3.59 8.33
CA LEU A 71 -5.70 -3.45 7.03
C LEU A 71 -6.37 -2.30 6.29
N ILE A 72 -5.60 -1.35 5.78
CA ILE A 72 -6.11 -0.30 4.90
C ILE A 72 -5.61 -0.59 3.49
N ILE A 73 -6.54 -0.89 2.59
CA ILE A 73 -6.24 -1.13 1.18
C ILE A 73 -6.59 0.12 0.39
N VAL A 74 -5.60 0.68 -0.28
CA VAL A 74 -5.76 1.83 -1.17
C VAL A 74 -6.02 1.31 -2.58
N PHE A 75 -7.14 1.71 -3.14
CA PHE A 75 -7.49 1.44 -4.54
C PHE A 75 -7.35 2.72 -5.36
N LYS A 76 -6.89 2.57 -6.59
CA LYS A 76 -6.87 3.64 -7.59
C LYS A 76 -7.98 3.41 -8.61
N LYS A 77 -8.63 4.51 -9.06
CA LYS A 77 -9.67 4.50 -10.08
C LYS A 77 -9.12 5.03 -11.39
N ALA A 78 -9.02 4.17 -12.39
CA ALA A 78 -8.56 4.57 -13.73
C ALA A 78 -9.59 5.46 -14.46
N PHE A 79 -10.87 5.25 -14.14
CA PHE A 79 -12.00 5.99 -14.68
C PHE A 79 -13.17 5.98 -13.70
N ASP A 80 -14.07 6.92 -13.84
CA ASP A 80 -15.37 6.93 -13.18
C ASP A 80 -16.48 6.65 -14.17
N TYR A 81 -17.67 6.31 -13.67
CA TYR A 81 -18.89 6.23 -14.46
C TYR A 81 -19.73 7.49 -14.22
N ASP A 82 -20.15 8.14 -15.30
CA ASP A 82 -21.04 9.29 -15.27
C ASP A 82 -22.16 9.07 -16.32
N GLY A 83 -23.41 8.93 -15.86
CA GLY A 83 -24.53 8.58 -16.74
C GLY A 83 -24.37 7.26 -17.48
N GLY A 84 -23.55 6.31 -16.97
CA GLY A 84 -23.23 5.03 -17.63
C GLY A 84 -22.03 5.07 -18.56
N GLU A 85 -21.49 6.25 -18.87
CA GLU A 85 -20.31 6.42 -19.70
C GLU A 85 -19.03 6.41 -18.84
N LYS A 86 -17.95 5.84 -19.40
CA LYS A 86 -16.62 5.86 -18.77
C LYS A 86 -15.94 7.20 -18.99
N ARG A 87 -15.62 7.88 -17.89
CA ARG A 87 -14.83 9.12 -17.89
C ARG A 87 -13.46 8.87 -17.29
N LYS A 88 -12.42 9.08 -18.08
CA LYS A 88 -11.01 8.89 -17.66
C LYS A 88 -10.63 9.82 -16.52
N ASN A 89 -9.91 9.29 -15.53
CA ASN A 89 -9.24 10.06 -14.52
C ASN A 89 -7.80 10.41 -14.96
N TYR A 90 -7.28 11.53 -14.47
CA TYR A 90 -5.96 12.06 -14.82
C TYR A 90 -5.01 11.95 -13.64
N TYR A 91 -3.72 11.77 -13.94
CA TYR A 91 -2.66 11.71 -12.92
C TYR A 91 -3.01 10.78 -11.76
N VAL A 92 -3.54 9.61 -12.09
CA VAL A 92 -4.12 8.68 -11.11
C VAL A 92 -3.07 8.18 -10.11
N ASN A 93 -1.91 7.74 -10.61
CA ASN A 93 -0.85 7.20 -9.76
C ASN A 93 -0.25 8.29 -8.87
N GLU A 94 -0.01 9.47 -9.42
CA GLU A 94 0.53 10.63 -8.71
C GLU A 94 -0.43 11.07 -7.60
N SER A 95 -1.71 11.23 -7.92
CA SER A 95 -2.75 11.63 -6.98
C SER A 95 -2.90 10.62 -5.84
N VAL A 96 -2.98 9.33 -6.18
CA VAL A 96 -3.12 8.26 -5.17
C VAL A 96 -1.85 8.10 -4.35
N GLY A 97 -0.66 8.30 -4.96
CA GLY A 97 0.62 8.31 -4.25
C GLY A 97 0.70 9.41 -3.20
N ILE A 98 0.28 10.64 -3.53
CA ILE A 98 0.20 11.76 -2.58
C ILE A 98 -0.78 11.42 -1.43
N ALA A 99 -1.97 10.93 -1.76
CA ALA A 99 -2.97 10.54 -0.76
C ALA A 99 -2.47 9.41 0.17
N ALA A 100 -1.76 8.41 -0.38
CA ALA A 100 -1.15 7.34 0.39
C ALA A 100 -0.03 7.86 1.31
N GLY A 101 0.81 8.77 0.85
CA GLY A 101 1.84 9.42 1.66
C GLY A 101 1.24 10.22 2.82
N MET A 102 0.16 10.98 2.57
CA MET A 102 -0.58 11.69 3.62
C MET A 102 -1.22 10.72 4.63
N LEU A 103 -1.73 9.56 4.17
CA LEU A 103 -2.27 8.52 5.04
C LEU A 103 -1.19 7.95 5.96
N ILE A 104 -0.02 7.57 5.41
CA ILE A 104 1.11 7.04 6.19
C ILE A 104 1.57 8.05 7.24
N SER A 105 1.70 9.33 6.87
CA SER A 105 2.05 10.41 7.79
C SER A 105 1.01 10.57 8.90
N ALA A 106 -0.29 10.48 8.58
CA ALA A 106 -1.37 10.56 9.56
C ALA A 106 -1.39 9.36 10.52
N ILE A 107 -1.11 8.14 10.02
CA ILE A 107 -0.97 6.93 10.83
C ILE A 107 0.16 7.12 11.85
N HIS A 108 1.33 7.55 11.38
CA HIS A 108 2.48 7.80 12.24
C HIS A 108 2.21 8.89 13.28
N ASN A 109 1.61 10.01 12.87
CA ASN A 109 1.26 11.11 13.78
C ASN A 109 0.23 10.72 14.84
N ALA A 110 -0.57 9.69 14.59
CA ALA A 110 -1.50 9.11 15.57
C ALA A 110 -0.84 8.12 16.55
N GLY A 111 0.48 7.93 16.50
CA GLY A 111 1.21 6.96 17.32
C GLY A 111 1.05 5.51 16.86
N LEU A 112 0.55 5.30 15.66
CA LEU A 112 0.39 3.98 15.05
C LEU A 112 1.57 3.66 14.13
N VAL A 113 1.76 2.38 13.83
CA VAL A 113 2.76 1.91 12.87
C VAL A 113 2.11 1.24 11.68
N THR A 114 2.82 1.26 10.57
CA THR A 114 2.43 0.62 9.32
C THR A 114 3.65 0.28 8.48
N LEU A 115 3.47 -0.59 7.51
CA LEU A 115 4.42 -0.78 6.41
C LEU A 115 3.67 -0.73 5.08
N THR A 116 4.39 -0.45 4.00
CA THR A 116 3.84 -0.53 2.64
C THR A 116 4.00 -1.95 2.12
N HIS A 117 2.89 -2.61 1.81
CA HIS A 117 2.89 -3.98 1.30
C HIS A 117 2.23 -4.03 -0.08
N THR A 118 2.94 -4.64 -1.03
CA THR A 118 2.51 -4.72 -2.45
C THR A 118 2.73 -6.14 -3.00
N PRO A 119 1.99 -7.15 -2.51
CA PRO A 119 2.11 -8.55 -2.97
C PRO A 119 1.63 -8.68 -4.41
N SER A 120 2.53 -8.53 -5.36
CA SER A 120 2.21 -8.44 -6.79
C SER A 120 2.07 -9.82 -7.45
N PRO A 121 1.01 -10.03 -8.28
CA PRO A 121 -0.08 -9.12 -8.63
C PRO A 121 -1.17 -9.05 -7.56
N MET A 122 -1.62 -7.85 -7.22
CA MET A 122 -2.59 -7.59 -6.13
C MET A 122 -4.08 -7.76 -6.52
N ASN A 123 -4.38 -8.28 -7.71
CA ASN A 123 -5.77 -8.37 -8.19
C ASN A 123 -6.70 -9.20 -7.30
N PHE A 124 -6.15 -10.08 -6.46
CA PHE A 124 -6.93 -10.84 -5.48
C PHE A 124 -7.65 -9.93 -4.47
N LEU A 125 -7.07 -8.78 -4.12
CA LEU A 125 -7.69 -7.79 -3.22
C LEU A 125 -9.00 -7.24 -3.79
N GLN A 126 -9.04 -6.96 -5.10
CA GLN A 126 -10.25 -6.52 -5.76
C GLN A 126 -11.36 -7.58 -5.67
N LYS A 127 -10.99 -8.85 -5.85
CA LYS A 127 -11.94 -9.98 -5.80
C LYS A 127 -12.45 -10.22 -4.38
N ILE A 128 -11.54 -10.33 -3.39
CA ILE A 128 -11.89 -10.59 -1.98
C ILE A 128 -12.80 -9.48 -1.44
N LEU A 129 -12.50 -8.22 -1.77
CA LEU A 129 -13.26 -7.06 -1.29
C LEU A 129 -14.43 -6.68 -2.20
N ASN A 130 -14.72 -7.48 -3.23
CA ASN A 130 -15.79 -7.25 -4.21
C ASN A 130 -15.80 -5.81 -4.73
N ARG A 131 -14.61 -5.30 -5.14
CA ARG A 131 -14.49 -3.95 -5.66
C ARG A 131 -14.83 -3.90 -7.15
N PRO A 132 -15.42 -2.77 -7.62
CA PRO A 132 -15.84 -2.62 -9.02
C PRO A 132 -14.65 -2.66 -9.99
N ASP A 133 -14.95 -2.83 -11.27
CA ASP A 133 -13.97 -3.03 -12.35
C ASP A 133 -13.10 -1.80 -12.65
N ASN A 134 -13.51 -0.62 -12.23
CA ASN A 134 -12.71 0.61 -12.35
C ASN A 134 -11.71 0.80 -11.22
N GLU A 135 -11.76 -0.01 -10.16
CA GLU A 135 -10.82 0.06 -9.03
C GLU A 135 -9.72 -0.99 -9.18
N ARG A 136 -8.48 -0.57 -8.99
CA ARG A 136 -7.29 -1.44 -8.96
C ARG A 136 -6.54 -1.24 -7.65
N PRO A 137 -6.12 -2.31 -6.98
CA PRO A 137 -5.29 -2.19 -5.79
C PRO A 137 -4.02 -1.39 -6.09
N PHE A 138 -3.64 -0.51 -5.20
CA PHE A 138 -2.45 0.32 -5.30
C PHE A 138 -1.47 0.02 -4.16
N LEU A 139 -1.97 -0.10 -2.92
CA LEU A 139 -1.15 -0.30 -1.74
C LEU A 139 -1.98 -0.96 -0.64
N LEU A 140 -1.37 -1.84 0.16
CA LEU A 140 -1.92 -2.42 1.37
C LEU A 140 -1.10 -1.95 2.56
N LEU A 141 -1.76 -1.47 3.61
CA LEU A 141 -1.18 -0.96 4.84
C LEU A 141 -1.76 -1.73 6.04
N PRO A 142 -1.01 -2.65 6.66
CA PRO A 142 -1.35 -3.14 8.00
C PRO A 142 -1.14 -2.02 9.00
N VAL A 143 -2.09 -1.80 9.90
CA VAL A 143 -2.08 -0.68 10.85
C VAL A 143 -2.38 -1.17 12.26
N GLY A 144 -1.55 -0.78 13.22
CA GLY A 144 -1.71 -1.10 14.63
C GLY A 144 -0.75 -0.30 15.51
N TYR A 145 -0.79 -0.54 16.80
CA TYR A 145 0.25 -0.05 17.70
C TYR A 145 1.50 -0.93 17.60
N PRO A 146 2.72 -0.36 17.76
CA PRO A 146 3.93 -1.16 17.86
C PRO A 146 3.88 -2.01 19.14
N THR A 147 4.54 -3.17 19.13
CA THR A 147 4.84 -3.92 20.37
C THR A 147 5.95 -3.20 21.13
N ASP A 148 6.06 -3.43 22.45
CA ASP A 148 7.08 -2.78 23.29
C ASP A 148 8.52 -3.15 22.88
N ASP A 149 8.68 -4.31 22.25
CA ASP A 149 9.95 -4.85 21.72
C ASP A 149 10.13 -4.65 20.21
N ALA A 150 9.30 -3.83 19.57
CA ALA A 150 9.36 -3.58 18.15
C ALA A 150 10.72 -3.01 17.74
N VAL A 151 11.36 -3.65 16.77
CA VAL A 151 12.62 -3.21 16.17
C VAL A 151 12.45 -2.95 14.69
N VAL A 152 13.23 -2.02 14.17
CA VAL A 152 13.30 -1.71 12.75
C VAL A 152 14.75 -1.75 12.28
N PRO A 153 15.01 -2.08 11.02
CA PRO A 153 16.36 -2.01 10.47
C PRO A 153 16.93 -0.60 10.58
N VAL A 154 18.23 -0.50 10.88
CA VAL A 154 18.95 0.77 10.86
C VAL A 154 19.23 1.13 9.40
N LEU A 155 18.40 1.98 8.84
CA LEU A 155 18.50 2.44 7.45
C LEU A 155 19.08 3.84 7.39
N GLN A 156 20.04 4.05 6.48
CA GLN A 156 20.59 5.37 6.21
C GLN A 156 19.78 6.07 5.13
N ARG A 157 19.53 7.36 5.33
CA ARG A 157 18.94 8.22 4.31
C ARG A 157 20.07 8.84 3.48
N LYS A 158 19.77 9.14 2.22
CA LYS A 158 20.67 9.91 1.37
C LYS A 158 20.94 11.27 1.99
N ASP A 159 22.15 11.79 1.77
CA ASP A 159 22.51 13.13 2.19
C ASP A 159 21.62 14.19 1.49
N GLU A 160 21.40 15.31 2.17
CA GLU A 160 20.63 16.44 1.61
C GLU A 160 21.10 16.81 0.21
N LYS A 161 22.43 16.85 0.00
CA LYS A 161 23.08 17.18 -1.28
C LYS A 161 22.75 16.24 -2.43
N GLU A 162 22.33 15.00 -2.12
CA GLU A 162 21.93 14.01 -3.13
C GLU A 162 20.45 14.15 -3.53
N VAL A 163 19.65 14.79 -2.70
CA VAL A 163 18.20 14.89 -2.89
C VAL A 163 17.68 16.30 -3.14
N ILE A 164 18.48 17.34 -2.83
CA ILE A 164 18.12 18.74 -3.01
C ILE A 164 19.18 19.47 -3.84
N VAL A 165 18.74 20.15 -4.87
CA VAL A 165 19.57 21.03 -5.70
C VAL A 165 19.08 22.47 -5.55
N TYR A 166 19.95 23.37 -5.11
CA TYR A 166 19.64 24.78 -4.93
C TYR A 166 20.06 25.60 -6.18
N TYR A 167 19.09 26.25 -6.80
CA TYR A 167 19.33 27.26 -7.82
C TYR A 167 19.18 28.64 -7.16
N LYS A 168 20.32 29.42 -7.08
CA LYS A 168 20.37 30.73 -6.45
C LYS A 168 20.55 31.80 -7.50
#